data_9aa6f362193d94da1105ecf35603791e
#
_entry.id   9aa6f362193d94da1105ecf35603791e
#
_cell.length_a   1.000
_cell.length_b   1.000
_cell.length_c   1.000
_cell.angle_alpha   90.00
_cell.angle_beta   90.00
_cell.angle_gamma   90.00
#
_symmetry.space_group_name_H-M   'P 1'
#
loop_
_entity.id
_entity.type
_entity.pdbx_description
1 polymer ?
#
loop_
_entity_poly.entity_id
_entity_poly.type
_entity_poly.pdbx_seq_one_letter_code
_entity_poly.pdbx_strand_id
1 'polypeptide(L)'
;FELGVTAFAFEDLSGYGQHLAPLSLFPDPLPELPQLTVTESTVSTETLLSVLGFNPHTNSRYTDAGGAEVVVEGDRVIRISGSGTFSYTSGGETVLSVESAGGLPTPREAVSGVLELLDQLIPEGDARLYLQKWQQSETATFLTFGYQSGGVPIRFADGSAAAEVTLSGNTISALSLRPRQYSAASSASPLLPLRQAMAIAGRTEGAELSIGYADTGVYPLSAVWLTD
;
A
#
# COMPACT_ATOMS: atom_id res chain seq x y z
N PHE A 1 -0.84 -9.68 -37.69
CA PHE A 1 -1.67 -10.87 -37.78
C PHE A 1 -2.88 -10.49 -38.61
N GLU A 2 -2.83 -10.73 -39.92
CA GLU A 2 -4.03 -10.60 -40.74
C GLU A 2 -4.92 -11.81 -40.49
N LEU A 3 -5.96 -11.62 -39.69
CA LEU A 3 -7.07 -12.54 -39.65
C LEU A 3 -7.79 -12.36 -40.99
N GLY A 4 -7.64 -13.36 -41.86
CA GLY A 4 -8.34 -13.41 -43.18
C GLY A 4 -9.87 -13.50 -43.06
N VAL A 5 -10.43 -13.19 -41.91
CA VAL A 5 -11.86 -13.24 -41.61
C VAL A 5 -12.32 -11.79 -41.30
N THR A 6 -13.12 -11.29 -42.18
CA THR A 6 -13.63 -9.94 -42.10
C THR A 6 -14.97 -9.78 -41.36
N ALA A 7 -15.64 -10.86 -41.05
CA ALA A 7 -16.89 -10.87 -40.31
C ALA A 7 -17.04 -12.15 -39.49
N PHE A 8 -17.45 -12.01 -38.24
CA PHE A 8 -17.89 -13.10 -37.40
C PHE A 8 -19.36 -12.88 -37.08
N ALA A 9 -20.21 -13.84 -37.45
CA ALA A 9 -21.55 -13.88 -36.92
C ALA A 9 -21.52 -14.73 -35.65
N PHE A 10 -21.67 -14.11 -34.50
CA PHE A 10 -21.87 -14.80 -33.24
C PHE A 10 -23.37 -14.95 -32.96
N GLU A 11 -24.05 -15.65 -33.84
CA GLU A 11 -25.51 -15.79 -33.79
C GLU A 11 -26.01 -16.54 -32.57
N ASP A 12 -25.15 -17.29 -31.90
CA ASP A 12 -25.53 -18.12 -30.77
C ASP A 12 -25.02 -17.59 -29.40
N LEU A 13 -24.85 -16.31 -29.28
CA LEU A 13 -24.72 -15.65 -27.98
C LEU A 13 -26.07 -15.31 -27.36
N SER A 14 -27.14 -15.96 -27.78
CA SER A 14 -28.51 -15.67 -27.37
C SER A 14 -28.74 -15.76 -25.86
N GLY A 15 -28.01 -16.61 -25.16
CA GLY A 15 -28.04 -16.65 -23.69
C GLY A 15 -27.26 -15.54 -22.99
N TYR A 16 -26.40 -14.86 -23.72
CA TYR A 16 -25.50 -13.81 -23.18
C TYR A 16 -25.73 -12.45 -23.81
N GLY A 17 -26.55 -12.40 -24.89
CA GLY A 17 -26.59 -11.28 -25.82
C GLY A 17 -27.13 -9.98 -25.27
N GLN A 18 -27.88 -9.98 -24.20
CA GLN A 18 -28.46 -8.75 -23.65
C GLN A 18 -27.49 -7.95 -22.77
N HIS A 19 -26.37 -8.54 -22.37
CA HIS A 19 -25.44 -7.95 -21.40
C HIS A 19 -24.00 -7.85 -21.91
N LEU A 20 -23.74 -8.31 -23.13
CA LEU A 20 -22.42 -8.16 -23.74
C LEU A 20 -22.39 -6.82 -24.50
N ALA A 21 -21.55 -5.92 -24.05
CA ALA A 21 -21.11 -4.82 -24.89
C ALA A 21 -20.62 -5.39 -26.24
N PRO A 22 -20.79 -4.68 -27.36
CA PRO A 22 -20.34 -5.16 -28.66
C PRO A 22 -18.90 -5.62 -28.54
N LEU A 23 -18.64 -6.84 -28.97
CA LEU A 23 -17.30 -7.42 -28.97
C LEU A 23 -16.42 -6.54 -29.84
N SER A 24 -15.51 -5.80 -29.23
CA SER A 24 -14.42 -5.19 -29.97
C SER A 24 -13.54 -6.34 -30.45
N LEU A 25 -13.45 -6.51 -31.77
CA LEU A 25 -12.53 -7.47 -32.39
C LEU A 25 -11.07 -7.08 -32.21
N PHE A 26 -10.85 -5.81 -31.91
CA PHE A 26 -9.55 -5.27 -31.54
C PHE A 26 -9.54 -5.17 -30.03
N PRO A 27 -8.65 -5.92 -29.34
CA PRO A 27 -8.47 -5.68 -27.92
C PRO A 27 -8.09 -4.20 -27.74
N ASP A 28 -8.74 -3.54 -26.79
CA ASP A 28 -8.25 -2.25 -26.34
C ASP A 28 -6.76 -2.41 -26.03
N PRO A 29 -5.93 -1.44 -26.44
CA PRO A 29 -4.51 -1.52 -26.12
C PRO A 29 -4.38 -1.71 -24.61
N LEU A 30 -3.76 -2.82 -24.22
CA LEU A 30 -3.51 -3.07 -22.82
C LEU A 30 -2.59 -1.98 -22.31
N PRO A 31 -2.85 -1.39 -21.14
CA PRO A 31 -1.94 -0.44 -20.55
C PRO A 31 -0.59 -1.14 -20.38
N GLU A 32 0.45 -0.57 -20.98
CA GLU A 32 1.82 -1.02 -20.73
C GLU A 32 2.22 -0.52 -19.34
N LEU A 33 2.25 -1.43 -18.40
CA LEU A 33 2.70 -1.14 -17.05
C LEU A 33 4.12 -1.68 -16.86
N PRO A 34 5.04 -0.89 -16.27
CA PRO A 34 6.37 -1.36 -16.00
C PRO A 34 6.34 -2.50 -14.98
N GLN A 35 7.30 -3.41 -15.06
CA GLN A 35 7.60 -4.26 -13.93
C GLN A 35 8.20 -3.42 -12.80
N LEU A 36 7.97 -3.80 -11.55
CA LEU A 36 8.56 -3.13 -10.40
C LEU A 36 9.64 -4.01 -9.77
N THR A 37 10.82 -3.44 -9.63
CA THR A 37 11.86 -3.99 -8.77
C THR A 37 11.66 -3.47 -7.35
N VAL A 38 12.03 -4.26 -6.37
CA VAL A 38 11.90 -3.89 -4.96
C VAL A 38 13.26 -3.96 -4.31
N THR A 39 13.63 -2.91 -3.63
CA THR A 39 14.75 -2.92 -2.71
C THR A 39 14.16 -2.97 -1.31
N GLU A 40 14.51 -4.01 -0.57
CA GLU A 40 14.24 -4.03 0.87
C GLU A 40 15.03 -2.90 1.50
N SER A 41 14.32 -1.87 1.89
CA SER A 41 14.95 -0.72 2.52
C SER A 41 14.73 -0.84 4.01
N THR A 42 15.84 -0.92 4.72
CA THR A 42 15.84 -0.74 6.16
C THR A 42 16.06 0.73 6.44
N VAL A 43 15.06 1.38 7.01
CA VAL A 43 15.27 2.70 7.61
C VAL A 43 16.25 2.51 8.77
N SER A 44 17.30 3.32 8.85
CA SER A 44 18.24 3.18 9.96
C SER A 44 17.56 3.47 11.29
N THR A 45 17.94 2.75 12.34
CA THR A 45 17.41 2.98 13.69
C THR A 45 17.61 4.45 14.10
N GLU A 46 18.73 5.06 13.72
CA GLU A 46 19.02 6.46 14.02
C GLU A 46 18.02 7.41 13.34
N THR A 47 17.68 7.16 12.08
CA THR A 47 16.67 7.94 11.35
C THR A 47 15.30 7.78 12.00
N LEU A 48 14.89 6.56 12.35
CA LEU A 48 13.66 6.29 13.06
C LEU A 48 13.59 7.06 14.38
N LEU A 49 14.64 6.97 15.20
CA LEU A 49 14.70 7.67 16.48
C LEU A 49 14.62 9.18 16.33
N SER A 50 15.34 9.73 15.35
CA SER A 50 15.33 11.16 15.07
C SER A 50 13.95 11.65 14.64
N VAL A 51 13.32 10.99 13.66
CA VAL A 51 12.00 11.37 13.12
C VAL A 51 10.90 11.20 14.17
N LEU A 52 10.97 10.13 14.98
CA LEU A 52 9.99 9.85 16.03
C LEU A 52 10.32 10.58 17.35
N GLY A 53 11.31 11.47 17.36
CA GLY A 53 11.63 12.34 18.48
C GLY A 53 12.18 11.63 19.71
N PHE A 54 12.87 10.50 19.53
CA PHE A 54 13.56 9.81 20.62
C PHE A 54 14.91 10.47 20.90
N ASN A 55 15.23 10.68 22.17
CA ASN A 55 16.52 11.18 22.58
C ASN A 55 17.55 10.04 22.63
N PRO A 56 18.64 10.09 21.86
CA PRO A 56 19.63 9.03 21.79
C PRO A 56 20.36 8.78 23.12
N HIS A 57 20.30 9.73 24.07
CA HIS A 57 21.00 9.66 25.36
C HIS A 57 20.14 9.09 26.50
N THR A 58 18.80 9.08 26.34
CA THR A 58 17.88 8.68 27.43
C THR A 58 17.10 7.40 27.11
N ASN A 59 17.17 6.92 25.86
CA ASN A 59 16.50 5.69 25.48
C ASN A 59 17.25 4.43 25.95
N SER A 60 16.51 3.37 26.21
CA SER A 60 17.03 2.02 26.47
C SER A 60 16.82 1.15 25.25
N ARG A 61 17.83 0.36 24.88
CA ARG A 61 17.76 -0.55 23.70
C ARG A 61 18.05 -1.98 24.13
N TYR A 62 17.29 -2.91 23.59
CA TYR A 62 17.52 -4.34 23.76
C TYR A 62 16.96 -5.13 22.57
N THR A 63 17.37 -6.37 22.44
CA THR A 63 16.80 -7.31 21.46
C THR A 63 15.83 -8.23 22.21
N ASP A 64 14.61 -8.36 21.70
CA ASP A 64 13.63 -9.25 22.28
C ASP A 64 13.87 -10.72 21.91
N ALA A 65 13.08 -11.64 22.49
CA ALA A 65 13.19 -13.08 22.23
C ALA A 65 12.91 -13.45 20.76
N GLY A 66 12.23 -12.59 20.00
CA GLY A 66 11.95 -12.76 18.57
C GLY A 66 13.02 -12.18 17.66
N GLY A 67 14.10 -11.62 18.22
CA GLY A 67 15.18 -11.00 17.46
C GLY A 67 14.89 -9.58 16.99
N ALA A 68 13.78 -8.98 17.40
CA ALA A 68 13.49 -7.58 17.07
C ALA A 68 14.26 -6.63 18.01
N GLU A 69 14.79 -5.55 17.43
CA GLU A 69 15.35 -4.44 18.21
C GLU A 69 14.20 -3.65 18.85
N VAL A 70 14.29 -3.40 20.14
CA VAL A 70 13.29 -2.63 20.90
C VAL A 70 13.99 -1.43 21.53
N VAL A 71 13.41 -0.27 21.32
CA VAL A 71 13.87 0.99 21.90
C VAL A 71 12.74 1.56 22.76
N VAL A 72 13.07 1.88 24.01
CA VAL A 72 12.11 2.38 24.99
C VAL A 72 12.59 3.71 25.56
N GLU A 73 11.69 4.67 25.60
CA GLU A 73 11.91 5.97 26.26
C GLU A 73 10.60 6.45 26.90
N GLY A 74 10.58 6.48 28.24
CA GLY A 74 9.35 6.77 28.98
C GLY A 74 8.26 5.75 28.69
N ASP A 75 7.13 6.20 28.19
CA ASP A 75 5.99 5.37 27.78
C ASP A 75 5.96 5.06 26.27
N ARG A 76 7.01 5.47 25.55
CA ARG A 76 7.14 5.27 24.09
C ARG A 76 8.02 4.06 23.79
N VAL A 77 7.58 3.28 22.83
CA VAL A 77 8.28 2.07 22.41
C VAL A 77 8.34 2.02 20.89
N ILE A 78 9.54 1.77 20.36
CA ILE A 78 9.74 1.36 18.96
C ILE A 78 10.20 -0.09 18.96
N ARG A 79 9.63 -0.88 18.08
CA ARG A 79 10.06 -2.26 17.83
C ARG A 79 10.36 -2.42 16.35
N ILE A 80 11.58 -2.85 16.02
CA ILE A 80 12.08 -3.00 14.65
C ILE A 80 12.35 -4.49 14.42
N SER A 81 11.63 -5.08 13.47
CA SER A 81 11.84 -6.48 13.08
C SER A 81 13.05 -6.62 12.16
N GLY A 82 13.61 -7.84 12.08
CA GLY A 82 14.69 -8.15 11.13
C GLY A 82 14.32 -7.95 9.65
N SER A 83 13.03 -7.88 9.32
CA SER A 83 12.53 -7.54 7.97
C SER A 83 12.44 -6.03 7.68
N GLY A 84 12.86 -5.18 8.63
CA GLY A 84 12.78 -3.73 8.52
C GLY A 84 11.39 -3.14 8.79
N THR A 85 10.38 -3.96 9.03
CA THR A 85 9.07 -3.49 9.51
C THR A 85 9.22 -2.98 10.94
N PHE A 86 8.65 -1.83 11.23
CA PHE A 86 8.68 -1.32 12.59
C PHE A 86 7.29 -0.94 13.10
N SER A 87 7.15 -0.92 14.40
CA SER A 87 5.99 -0.39 15.09
C SER A 87 6.41 0.60 16.18
N TYR A 88 5.63 1.64 16.34
CA TYR A 88 5.74 2.65 17.38
C TYR A 88 4.45 2.66 18.19
N THR A 89 4.57 2.80 19.49
CA THR A 89 3.44 3.03 20.39
C THR A 89 3.81 4.07 21.44
N SER A 90 2.83 4.88 21.85
CA SER A 90 2.96 5.86 22.93
C SER A 90 1.82 5.69 23.92
N GLY A 91 2.15 5.73 25.21
CA GLY A 91 1.19 5.58 26.32
C GLY A 91 0.45 6.87 26.68
N GLY A 92 0.70 7.98 25.98
CA GLY A 92 -0.02 9.24 26.21
C GLY A 92 0.81 10.52 26.16
N GLU A 93 2.15 10.42 26.07
CA GLU A 93 2.97 11.60 25.82
C GLU A 93 2.74 12.15 24.40
N THR A 94 2.42 13.44 24.33
CA THR A 94 2.18 14.14 23.05
C THR A 94 3.50 14.59 22.44
N VAL A 95 4.24 13.65 21.86
CA VAL A 95 5.50 13.96 21.15
C VAL A 95 5.28 14.06 19.65
N LEU A 96 4.48 13.15 19.11
CA LEU A 96 4.12 13.17 17.69
C LEU A 96 2.67 13.61 17.56
N SER A 97 2.45 14.74 16.93
CA SER A 97 1.10 15.27 16.72
C SER A 97 0.93 15.78 15.30
N VAL A 98 -0.31 15.67 14.82
CA VAL A 98 -0.75 16.30 13.59
C VAL A 98 -1.17 17.73 13.90
N GLU A 99 -0.70 18.69 13.12
CA GLU A 99 -1.15 20.07 13.24
C GLU A 99 -2.65 20.18 12.89
N SER A 100 -3.39 20.87 13.75
CA SER A 100 -4.80 21.16 13.50
C SER A 100 -5.12 22.59 13.92
N ALA A 101 -5.96 23.26 13.16
CA ALA A 101 -6.33 24.67 13.38
C ALA A 101 -7.20 24.89 14.63
N GLY A 102 -7.73 23.85 15.24
CA GLY A 102 -8.58 23.97 16.44
C GLY A 102 -9.19 22.64 16.90
N GLY A 103 -8.55 21.94 17.79
CA GLY A 103 -9.07 20.72 18.40
C GLY A 103 -8.72 19.46 17.62
N LEU A 104 -9.72 18.64 17.29
CA LEU A 104 -9.50 17.42 16.51
C LEU A 104 -9.13 17.76 15.06
N PRO A 105 -8.14 17.07 14.46
CA PRO A 105 -7.78 17.31 13.07
C PRO A 105 -8.93 16.90 12.14
N THR A 106 -9.16 17.70 11.12
CA THR A 106 -10.02 17.31 10.01
C THR A 106 -9.41 16.10 9.29
N PRO A 107 -10.20 15.31 8.52
CA PRO A 107 -9.66 14.20 7.75
C PRO A 107 -8.48 14.59 6.87
N ARG A 108 -8.52 15.76 6.26
CA ARG A 108 -7.44 16.27 5.40
C ARG A 108 -6.18 16.57 6.21
N GLU A 109 -6.30 17.27 7.33
CA GLU A 109 -5.16 17.59 8.21
C GLU A 109 -4.53 16.31 8.75
N ALA A 110 -5.34 15.36 9.21
CA ALA A 110 -4.85 14.08 9.71
C ALA A 110 -4.07 13.28 8.63
N VAL A 111 -4.64 13.17 7.44
CA VAL A 111 -3.98 12.43 6.34
C VAL A 111 -2.70 13.14 5.88
N SER A 112 -2.74 14.47 5.70
CA SER A 112 -1.55 15.22 5.26
C SER A 112 -0.43 15.15 6.30
N GLY A 113 -0.73 15.39 7.58
CA GLY A 113 0.29 15.37 8.64
C GLY A 113 0.89 13.97 8.85
N VAL A 114 0.07 12.91 8.72
CA VAL A 114 0.58 11.54 8.79
C VAL A 114 1.43 11.22 7.56
N LEU A 115 1.02 11.61 6.35
CA LEU A 115 1.84 11.38 5.14
C LEU A 115 3.17 12.13 5.21
N GLU A 116 3.21 13.36 5.71
CA GLU A 116 4.46 14.12 5.91
C GLU A 116 5.43 13.42 6.87
N LEU A 117 4.91 12.76 7.91
CA LEU A 117 5.72 11.94 8.81
C LEU A 117 6.22 10.67 8.11
N LEU A 118 5.33 9.96 7.42
CA LEU A 118 5.66 8.70 6.75
C LEU A 118 6.64 8.89 5.60
N ASP A 119 6.55 10.00 4.87
CA ASP A 119 7.48 10.34 3.77
C ASP A 119 8.92 10.53 4.26
N GLN A 120 9.13 10.90 5.52
CA GLN A 120 10.47 10.98 6.12
C GLN A 120 11.03 9.60 6.49
N LEU A 121 10.18 8.59 6.56
CA LEU A 121 10.51 7.22 6.97
C LEU A 121 10.56 6.23 5.80
N ILE A 122 10.13 6.66 4.62
CA ILE A 122 10.11 5.82 3.41
C ILE A 122 11.22 6.29 2.47
N PRO A 123 12.04 5.38 1.95
CA PRO A 123 13.05 5.74 0.96
C PRO A 123 12.43 6.23 -0.33
N GLU A 124 13.10 7.16 -0.99
CA GLU A 124 12.69 7.65 -2.30
C GLU A 124 12.59 6.51 -3.33
N GLY A 125 11.51 6.53 -4.11
CA GLY A 125 11.21 5.53 -5.14
C GLY A 125 10.07 5.97 -6.04
N ASP A 126 9.67 5.09 -6.97
CA ASP A 126 8.58 5.35 -7.92
C ASP A 126 7.19 5.04 -7.33
N ALA A 127 7.14 4.49 -6.14
CA ALA A 127 5.89 4.27 -5.42
C ALA A 127 5.72 5.28 -4.28
N ARG A 128 4.45 5.60 -4.02
CA ARG A 128 4.04 6.51 -2.96
C ARG A 128 2.95 5.88 -2.12
N LEU A 129 2.83 6.34 -0.88
CA LEU A 129 1.70 5.95 -0.04
C LEU A 129 0.42 6.66 -0.52
N TYR A 130 -0.69 5.94 -0.37
CA TYR A 130 -2.03 6.50 -0.53
C TYR A 130 -2.95 5.98 0.56
N LEU A 131 -3.94 6.76 0.94
CA LEU A 131 -4.92 6.35 1.93
C LEU A 131 -5.84 5.28 1.35
N GLN A 132 -5.86 4.10 1.97
CA GLN A 132 -6.78 3.00 1.61
C GLN A 132 -8.05 3.04 2.45
N LYS A 133 -7.91 3.33 3.74
CA LYS A 133 -9.03 3.25 4.68
C LYS A 133 -8.93 4.33 5.74
N TRP A 134 -10.06 4.93 6.03
CA TRP A 134 -10.30 5.84 7.13
C TRP A 134 -11.38 5.25 8.03
N GLN A 135 -11.12 5.20 9.30
CA GLN A 135 -12.09 4.84 10.31
C GLN A 135 -11.96 5.79 11.48
N GLN A 136 -13.09 6.26 11.99
CA GLN A 136 -13.10 7.16 13.13
C GLN A 136 -14.06 6.62 14.20
N SER A 137 -13.60 6.62 15.43
CA SER A 137 -14.41 6.37 16.64
C SER A 137 -14.52 7.65 17.45
N GLU A 138 -15.19 7.60 18.59
CA GLU A 138 -15.28 8.76 19.50
C GLU A 138 -13.92 9.19 20.07
N THR A 139 -12.96 8.28 20.18
CA THR A 139 -11.69 8.51 20.87
C THR A 139 -10.47 8.39 19.98
N ALA A 140 -10.60 7.78 18.81
CA ALA A 140 -9.48 7.48 17.95
C ALA A 140 -9.83 7.54 16.45
N THR A 141 -8.85 7.88 15.64
CA THR A 141 -8.90 7.80 14.18
C THR A 141 -7.86 6.79 13.70
N PHE A 142 -8.30 5.87 12.85
CA PHE A 142 -7.47 4.83 12.27
C PHE A 142 -7.28 5.10 10.78
N LEU A 143 -6.04 5.17 10.36
CA LEU A 143 -5.63 5.39 8.98
C LEU A 143 -4.87 4.17 8.48
N THR A 144 -5.26 3.64 7.32
CA THR A 144 -4.56 2.55 6.67
C THR A 144 -4.07 3.03 5.31
N PHE A 145 -2.80 2.83 5.03
CA PHE A 145 -2.15 3.24 3.79
C PHE A 145 -1.65 2.03 3.02
N GLY A 146 -1.71 2.12 1.69
CA GLY A 146 -1.07 1.22 0.76
C GLY A 146 -0.06 1.93 -0.12
N TYR A 147 0.76 1.17 -0.83
CA TYR A 147 1.63 1.70 -1.88
C TYR A 147 0.90 1.76 -3.22
N GLN A 148 1.26 2.74 -4.04
CA GLN A 148 0.88 2.82 -5.46
C GLN A 148 2.05 3.31 -6.30
N SER A 149 2.16 2.83 -7.54
CA SER A 149 3.10 3.31 -8.55
C SER A 149 2.34 3.73 -9.79
N GLY A 150 2.52 4.98 -10.23
CA GLY A 150 1.78 5.52 -11.37
C GLY A 150 0.24 5.48 -11.23
N GLY A 151 -0.29 5.52 -10.00
CA GLY A 151 -1.72 5.38 -9.71
C GLY A 151 -2.21 3.93 -9.64
N VAL A 152 -1.34 2.95 -9.84
CA VAL A 152 -1.66 1.51 -9.77
C VAL A 152 -1.31 0.98 -8.37
N PRO A 153 -2.27 0.38 -7.64
CA PRO A 153 -2.04 -0.08 -6.28
C PRO A 153 -1.09 -1.27 -6.22
N ILE A 154 -0.29 -1.31 -5.16
CA ILE A 154 0.58 -2.43 -4.80
C ILE A 154 0.02 -3.05 -3.53
N ARG A 155 -0.36 -4.33 -3.57
CA ARG A 155 -0.89 -5.06 -2.42
C ARG A 155 0.10 -6.11 -1.97
N PHE A 156 0.34 -6.21 -0.67
CA PHE A 156 1.09 -7.32 -0.11
C PHE A 156 0.26 -8.60 -0.16
N ALA A 157 0.89 -9.71 -0.54
CA ALA A 157 0.22 -11.01 -0.67
C ALA A 157 -0.33 -11.54 0.66
N ASP A 158 0.23 -11.10 1.79
CA ASP A 158 -0.23 -11.43 3.14
C ASP A 158 -1.43 -10.58 3.59
N GLY A 159 -1.91 -9.68 2.73
CA GLY A 159 -3.02 -8.76 3.02
C GLY A 159 -2.67 -7.64 3.99
N SER A 160 -1.41 -7.51 4.42
CA SER A 160 -1.00 -6.44 5.32
C SER A 160 -1.03 -5.07 4.62
N ALA A 161 -1.21 -4.02 5.39
CA ALA A 161 -1.08 -2.65 4.93
C ALA A 161 0.40 -2.23 4.81
N ALA A 162 0.66 -1.18 4.04
CA ALA A 162 1.97 -0.54 4.01
C ALA A 162 2.24 0.24 5.29
N ALA A 163 1.24 0.97 5.76
CA ALA A 163 1.28 1.62 7.07
C ALA A 163 -0.11 1.63 7.73
N GLU A 164 -0.11 1.55 9.04
CA GLU A 164 -1.29 1.72 9.88
C GLU A 164 -0.97 2.75 10.96
N VAL A 165 -1.82 3.74 11.11
CA VAL A 165 -1.63 4.83 12.06
C VAL A 165 -2.89 5.02 12.89
N THR A 166 -2.70 5.14 14.20
CA THR A 166 -3.77 5.47 15.14
C THR A 166 -3.52 6.84 15.73
N LEU A 167 -4.49 7.72 15.59
CA LEU A 167 -4.50 9.02 16.24
C LEU A 167 -5.44 8.99 17.44
N SER A 168 -4.97 9.42 18.60
CA SER A 168 -5.79 9.74 19.78
C SER A 168 -5.88 11.27 19.88
N GLY A 169 -7.04 11.82 19.50
CA GLY A 169 -7.13 13.25 19.25
C GLY A 169 -6.28 13.66 18.06
N ASN A 170 -5.29 14.54 18.28
CA ASN A 170 -4.28 14.92 17.30
C ASN A 170 -2.92 14.21 17.48
N THR A 171 -2.79 13.35 18.49
CA THR A 171 -1.54 12.66 18.83
C THR A 171 -1.48 11.32 18.14
N ILE A 172 -0.33 10.99 17.53
CA ILE A 172 -0.06 9.65 16.99
C ILE A 172 0.25 8.72 18.17
N SER A 173 -0.70 7.87 18.51
CA SER A 173 -0.60 6.91 19.61
C SER A 173 0.00 5.57 19.17
N ALA A 174 -0.18 5.19 17.91
CA ALA A 174 0.44 4.01 17.32
C ALA A 174 0.72 4.21 15.84
N LEU A 175 1.81 3.63 15.39
CA LEU A 175 2.23 3.60 13.98
C LEU A 175 2.86 2.25 13.70
N SER A 176 2.47 1.61 12.61
CA SER A 176 3.17 0.48 12.02
C SER A 176 3.53 0.84 10.59
N LEU A 177 4.76 0.54 10.16
CA LEU A 177 5.21 0.81 8.79
C LEU A 177 6.06 -0.35 8.29
N ARG A 178 5.80 -0.76 7.05
CA ARG A 178 6.60 -1.70 6.28
C ARG A 178 7.28 -0.93 5.14
N PRO A 179 8.49 -0.39 5.36
CA PRO A 179 9.15 0.41 4.34
C PRO A 179 9.53 -0.47 3.16
N ARG A 180 9.24 0.02 1.95
CA ARG A 180 9.60 -0.61 0.68
C ARG A 180 9.98 0.47 -0.32
N GLN A 181 11.03 0.21 -1.06
CA GLN A 181 11.44 1.04 -2.19
C GLN A 181 11.10 0.30 -3.48
N TYR A 182 10.16 0.82 -4.23
CA TYR A 182 9.79 0.28 -5.54
C TYR A 182 10.37 1.15 -6.62
N SER A 183 10.96 0.52 -7.65
CA SER A 183 11.51 1.21 -8.81
C SER A 183 10.98 0.57 -10.09
N ALA A 184 10.53 1.41 -11.03
CA ALA A 184 10.05 0.95 -12.32
C ALA A 184 11.21 0.40 -13.17
N ALA A 185 11.05 -0.81 -13.67
CA ALA A 185 11.98 -1.40 -14.62
C ALA A 185 11.64 -0.95 -16.06
N SER A 186 12.61 -1.06 -16.96
CA SER A 186 12.39 -0.79 -18.38
C SER A 186 11.54 -1.87 -19.08
N SER A 187 11.34 -3.01 -18.44
CA SER A 187 10.52 -4.11 -18.97
C SER A 187 9.04 -3.87 -18.67
N ALA A 188 8.19 -4.12 -19.68
CA ALA A 188 6.75 -4.05 -19.53
C ALA A 188 6.18 -5.34 -18.92
N SER A 189 5.09 -5.19 -18.21
CA SER A 189 4.31 -6.28 -17.63
C SER A 189 3.19 -6.65 -18.58
N PRO A 190 3.18 -7.85 -19.18
CA PRO A 190 2.08 -8.27 -20.01
C PRO A 190 0.85 -8.56 -19.13
N LEU A 191 -0.25 -7.87 -19.42
CA LEU A 191 -1.53 -8.13 -18.79
C LEU A 191 -2.41 -8.97 -19.71
N LEU A 192 -3.19 -9.86 -19.14
CA LEU A 192 -4.26 -10.52 -19.89
C LEU A 192 -5.35 -9.50 -20.22
N PRO A 193 -5.99 -9.60 -21.40
CA PRO A 193 -7.19 -8.84 -21.67
C PRO A 193 -8.25 -9.05 -20.58
N LEU A 194 -8.94 -7.99 -20.18
CA LEU A 194 -9.91 -8.01 -19.07
C LEU A 194 -10.90 -9.19 -19.19
N ARG A 195 -11.39 -9.47 -20.38
CA ARG A 195 -12.33 -10.58 -20.60
C ARG A 195 -11.72 -11.96 -20.31
N GLN A 196 -10.45 -12.14 -20.65
CA GLN A 196 -9.75 -13.39 -20.35
C GLN A 196 -9.48 -13.48 -18.84
N ALA A 197 -9.08 -12.39 -18.21
CA ALA A 197 -8.91 -12.32 -16.77
C ALA A 197 -10.22 -12.64 -16.03
N MET A 198 -11.34 -12.06 -16.46
CA MET A 198 -12.67 -12.36 -15.91
C MET A 198 -13.08 -13.82 -16.12
N ALA A 199 -12.74 -14.42 -17.25
CA ALA A 199 -13.03 -15.82 -17.50
C ALA A 199 -12.22 -16.77 -16.60
N ILE A 200 -10.96 -16.42 -16.34
CA ILE A 200 -10.05 -17.19 -15.47
C ILE A 200 -10.44 -17.02 -13.99
N ALA A 201 -10.79 -15.81 -13.56
CA ALA A 201 -11.19 -15.53 -12.19
C ALA A 201 -12.46 -16.26 -11.75
N GLY A 202 -13.13 -17.01 -12.68
CA GLY A 202 -14.26 -17.86 -12.36
C GLY A 202 -15.40 -17.08 -11.74
N ARG A 203 -15.89 -16.10 -12.45
CA ARG A 203 -17.08 -15.27 -12.17
C ARG A 203 -17.80 -15.57 -10.85
N THR A 204 -17.36 -14.94 -9.82
CA THR A 204 -18.26 -14.58 -8.73
C THR A 204 -19.03 -13.35 -9.21
N GLU A 205 -20.34 -13.42 -9.37
CA GLU A 205 -21.17 -12.27 -9.71
C GLU A 205 -20.85 -11.14 -8.74
N GLY A 206 -20.45 -9.98 -9.27
CA GLY A 206 -20.13 -8.80 -8.49
C GLY A 206 -18.66 -8.62 -8.09
N ALA A 207 -17.75 -9.51 -8.47
CA ALA A 207 -16.33 -9.26 -8.24
C ALA A 207 -15.83 -8.18 -9.21
N GLU A 208 -15.38 -7.07 -8.66
CA GLU A 208 -14.68 -6.04 -9.43
C GLU A 208 -13.22 -6.48 -9.62
N LEU A 209 -12.76 -6.44 -10.88
CA LEU A 209 -11.35 -6.63 -11.21
C LEU A 209 -10.69 -5.27 -11.35
N SER A 210 -9.63 -5.06 -10.61
CA SER A 210 -8.77 -3.90 -10.73
C SER A 210 -7.36 -4.31 -11.14
N ILE A 211 -6.61 -3.41 -11.81
CA ILE A 211 -5.21 -3.66 -12.11
C ILE A 211 -4.39 -3.26 -10.89
N GLY A 212 -3.41 -4.08 -10.53
CA GLY A 212 -2.50 -3.81 -9.44
C GLY A 212 -1.22 -4.63 -9.52
N TYR A 213 -0.38 -4.48 -8.54
CA TYR A 213 0.78 -5.34 -8.32
C TYR A 213 0.58 -6.16 -7.05
N ALA A 214 0.96 -7.42 -7.09
CA ALA A 214 0.98 -8.28 -5.90
C ALA A 214 2.42 -8.45 -5.41
N ASP A 215 2.75 -7.89 -4.25
CA ASP A 215 4.05 -8.09 -3.61
C ASP A 215 4.05 -9.40 -2.83
N THR A 216 4.55 -10.45 -3.49
CA THR A 216 4.70 -11.79 -2.94
C THR A 216 6.11 -12.03 -2.37
N GLY A 217 6.99 -11.04 -2.41
CA GLY A 217 8.42 -11.19 -2.11
C GLY A 217 9.24 -11.78 -3.26
N VAL A 218 8.65 -12.04 -4.41
CA VAL A 218 9.34 -12.49 -5.64
C VAL A 218 9.41 -11.34 -6.63
N TYR A 219 10.59 -11.03 -7.11
CA TYR A 219 10.85 -9.86 -7.93
C TYR A 219 11.47 -10.21 -9.29
N PRO A 220 11.24 -9.42 -10.36
CA PRO A 220 10.42 -8.20 -10.39
C PRO A 220 8.92 -8.50 -10.27
N LEU A 221 8.16 -7.53 -9.71
CA LEU A 221 6.69 -7.62 -9.68
C LEU A 221 6.14 -7.33 -11.06
N SER A 222 5.22 -8.16 -11.51
CA SER A 222 4.42 -7.92 -12.71
C SER A 222 3.04 -7.39 -12.31
N ALA A 223 2.48 -6.52 -13.16
CA ALA A 223 1.10 -6.11 -12.99
C ALA A 223 0.15 -7.31 -13.18
N VAL A 224 -0.86 -7.37 -12.35
CA VAL A 224 -1.84 -8.46 -12.31
C VAL A 224 -3.25 -7.91 -12.15
N TRP A 225 -4.25 -8.74 -12.43
CA TRP A 225 -5.63 -8.45 -12.06
C TRP A 225 -5.85 -8.84 -10.61
N LEU A 226 -6.32 -7.88 -9.82
CA LEU A 226 -6.72 -8.06 -8.42
C LEU A 226 -8.23 -8.23 -8.34
N THR A 227 -8.69 -9.10 -7.47
CA THR A 227 -10.10 -9.23 -7.09
C THR A 227 -10.30 -8.52 -5.75
N ASP A 228 -11.32 -7.71 -5.65
CA ASP A 228 -11.79 -7.13 -4.38
C ASP A 228 -12.79 -8.07 -3.71
#